data_1a4e143448aed59ffe02829321443d66
#
_entry.id   1a4e143448aed59ffe02829321443d66
#
_cell.length_a   1.000
_cell.length_b   1.000
_cell.length_c   1.000
_cell.angle_alpha   90.00
_cell.angle_beta   90.00
_cell.angle_gamma   90.00
#
_symmetry.space_group_name_H-M   'P 1'
#
loop_
_entity.id
_entity.type
_entity.pdbx_description
1 polymer ?
#
loop_
_entity_poly.entity_id
_entity_poly.type
_entity_poly.pdbx_seq_one_letter_code
_entity_poly.pdbx_strand_id
1 'polypeptide(L)'
;MKSSGSVAASLSPSARKDLAVQMLSKTSPISHLATRENVSRKFLHRQKRTADEALTEAFAPATKSQDVLFHLPVTEAWLMQLTLALILINHSSYRGVVELMRDLLGVVITVATIHNWLQAAADKASAINRSQDLSLVRVGLHDEIYQGSQPVLAGVDEKSTYCYLLAGVDRRDEDTWGTHLLDAMRQGLNPDYTIADAGTGLRAGQKAAWGDKPCHGDVFHLQHQCEGLANMLSRLAKGATSRRKKLEQKMVQAKQRGLGNTLSNKLTLARQTELQAVRLAKDVRTLVHWLGHDVLALAGPALEERQALFDFIVTELNALETMDRKRIRPVRIALENQRDDLLAFAKVLDEKLDDIAQRFDTPLYLIRALCLLQRKKPTSNAYWQRRNQLHAQLSGKFHLLLEAVIETMKQIPRASSLVENLNSRLRNYFFLRRQLGESYLDLLQFFLNHRTFLRSRRPERVGKSPRELMTGQGHPHWLELLGFTRFQQA
;
A
#
# COMPACT_ATOMS: atom_id res chain seq x y z
N MET A 1 -50.25 -32.07 20.67
CA MET A 1 -51.24 -31.47 19.74
C MET A 1 -50.48 -30.90 18.57
N LYS A 2 -50.59 -31.52 17.38
CA LYS A 2 -49.99 -31.01 16.14
C LYS A 2 -50.78 -29.79 15.69
N SER A 3 -50.17 -28.61 15.57
CA SER A 3 -50.76 -27.42 14.96
C SER A 3 -50.97 -27.72 13.47
N SER A 4 -52.22 -27.89 13.05
CA SER A 4 -52.60 -28.01 11.65
C SER A 4 -52.23 -26.73 10.95
N GLY A 5 -51.18 -26.76 10.10
CA GLY A 5 -50.81 -25.64 9.24
C GLY A 5 -52.03 -25.19 8.42
N SER A 6 -52.37 -23.92 8.49
CA SER A 6 -53.50 -23.33 7.76
C SER A 6 -53.35 -23.62 6.27
N VAL A 7 -54.35 -24.20 5.62
CA VAL A 7 -54.40 -24.45 4.15
C VAL A 7 -54.01 -23.21 3.35
N ALA A 8 -54.28 -22.01 3.84
CA ALA A 8 -53.84 -20.74 3.28
C ALA A 8 -52.32 -20.59 3.16
N ALA A 9 -51.53 -21.25 4.02
CA ALA A 9 -50.07 -21.23 3.99
C ALA A 9 -49.47 -22.14 2.90
N SER A 10 -50.16 -23.23 2.55
CA SER A 10 -49.71 -24.21 1.56
C SER A 10 -50.11 -23.88 0.11
N LEU A 11 -50.95 -22.86 -0.12
CA LEU A 11 -51.36 -22.47 -1.46
C LEU A 11 -50.16 -21.88 -2.27
N SER A 12 -50.01 -22.43 -3.49
CA SER A 12 -49.00 -21.91 -4.45
C SER A 12 -49.24 -20.45 -4.84
N PRO A 13 -48.22 -19.72 -5.30
CA PRO A 13 -48.41 -18.37 -5.82
C PRO A 13 -49.45 -18.30 -6.94
N SER A 14 -49.49 -19.28 -7.83
CA SER A 14 -50.51 -19.36 -8.90
C SER A 14 -51.90 -19.50 -8.33
N ALA A 15 -52.14 -20.40 -7.40
CA ALA A 15 -53.46 -20.57 -6.76
C ALA A 15 -53.93 -19.29 -6.03
N ARG A 16 -53.01 -18.60 -5.37
CA ARG A 16 -53.30 -17.31 -4.71
C ARG A 16 -53.69 -16.22 -5.73
N LYS A 17 -53.01 -16.18 -6.88
CA LYS A 17 -53.31 -15.29 -7.99
C LYS A 17 -54.71 -15.60 -8.56
N ASP A 18 -55.02 -16.86 -8.81
CA ASP A 18 -56.33 -17.26 -9.36
C ASP A 18 -57.49 -16.93 -8.41
N LEU A 19 -57.28 -17.10 -7.12
CA LEU A 19 -58.25 -16.65 -6.10
C LEU A 19 -58.43 -15.13 -6.09
N ALA A 20 -57.33 -14.39 -6.22
CA ALA A 20 -57.41 -12.93 -6.30
C ALA A 20 -58.20 -12.46 -7.54
N VAL A 21 -57.94 -13.07 -8.71
CA VAL A 21 -58.65 -12.79 -9.96
C VAL A 21 -60.15 -13.12 -9.82
N GLN A 22 -60.49 -14.26 -9.25
CA GLN A 22 -61.93 -14.61 -9.00
C GLN A 22 -62.59 -13.64 -8.04
N MET A 23 -61.90 -13.14 -7.05
CA MET A 23 -62.36 -12.09 -6.13
C MET A 23 -62.57 -10.72 -6.78
N LEU A 24 -61.67 -10.35 -7.72
CA LEU A 24 -61.77 -9.10 -8.49
C LEU A 24 -62.93 -9.14 -9.50
N SER A 25 -63.06 -10.25 -10.23
CA SER A 25 -64.10 -10.46 -11.25
C SER A 25 -65.50 -10.72 -10.66
N LYS A 26 -65.62 -10.88 -9.34
CA LYS A 26 -66.91 -11.18 -8.63
C LYS A 26 -67.68 -12.38 -9.21
N THR A 27 -66.97 -13.33 -9.81
CA THR A 27 -67.60 -14.50 -10.47
C THR A 27 -68.25 -15.48 -9.50
N SER A 28 -67.89 -15.41 -8.21
CA SER A 28 -68.49 -16.29 -7.17
C SER A 28 -68.64 -15.53 -5.84
N PRO A 29 -69.65 -15.84 -5.03
CA PRO A 29 -69.78 -15.29 -3.68
C PRO A 29 -68.56 -15.65 -2.82
N ILE A 30 -68.10 -14.71 -2.01
CA ILE A 30 -66.92 -14.88 -1.14
C ILE A 30 -67.07 -16.07 -0.19
N SER A 31 -68.29 -16.32 0.30
CA SER A 31 -68.58 -17.47 1.16
C SER A 31 -68.36 -18.80 0.47
N HIS A 32 -68.75 -18.91 -0.81
CA HIS A 32 -68.54 -20.14 -1.59
C HIS A 32 -67.07 -20.38 -1.90
N LEU A 33 -66.33 -19.33 -2.28
CA LEU A 33 -64.88 -19.41 -2.49
C LEU A 33 -64.14 -19.83 -1.20
N ALA A 34 -64.49 -19.23 -0.05
CA ALA A 34 -63.91 -19.53 1.23
C ALA A 34 -64.12 -21.02 1.63
N THR A 35 -65.34 -21.52 1.41
CA THR A 35 -65.70 -22.92 1.72
C THR A 35 -65.04 -23.90 0.75
N ARG A 36 -65.08 -23.61 -0.55
CA ARG A 36 -64.47 -24.47 -1.60
C ARG A 36 -62.98 -24.64 -1.43
N GLU A 37 -62.28 -23.59 -1.14
CA GLU A 37 -60.82 -23.60 -1.02
C GLU A 37 -60.33 -23.78 0.43
N ASN A 38 -61.25 -23.94 1.36
CA ASN A 38 -60.94 -24.11 2.79
C ASN A 38 -60.01 -23.03 3.36
N VAL A 39 -60.31 -21.77 3.00
CA VAL A 39 -59.55 -20.57 3.44
C VAL A 39 -60.49 -19.57 4.11
N SER A 40 -59.90 -18.72 4.96
CA SER A 40 -60.70 -17.65 5.60
C SER A 40 -61.08 -16.54 4.64
N ARG A 41 -62.27 -15.93 4.85
CA ARG A 41 -62.71 -14.73 4.09
C ARG A 41 -61.70 -13.59 4.20
N LYS A 42 -61.06 -13.44 5.37
CA LYS A 42 -59.97 -12.49 5.61
C LYS A 42 -58.78 -12.72 4.68
N PHE A 43 -58.43 -13.98 4.45
CA PHE A 43 -57.35 -14.35 3.50
C PHE A 43 -57.73 -13.92 2.06
N LEU A 44 -58.94 -14.26 1.61
CA LEU A 44 -59.42 -13.88 0.28
C LEU A 44 -59.40 -12.33 0.07
N HIS A 45 -59.90 -11.60 1.05
CA HIS A 45 -59.84 -10.11 0.99
C HIS A 45 -58.40 -9.61 0.91
N ARG A 46 -57.46 -10.25 1.60
CA ARG A 46 -56.06 -9.87 1.50
C ARG A 46 -55.47 -10.14 0.11
N GLN A 47 -55.80 -11.31 -0.50
CA GLN A 47 -55.36 -11.63 -1.85
C GLN A 47 -55.97 -10.66 -2.88
N LYS A 48 -57.24 -10.33 -2.75
CA LYS A 48 -57.88 -9.31 -3.59
C LYS A 48 -57.20 -7.97 -3.49
N ARG A 49 -56.94 -7.49 -2.27
CA ARG A 49 -56.25 -6.20 -2.06
C ARG A 49 -54.86 -6.15 -2.68
N THR A 50 -54.06 -7.21 -2.48
CA THR A 50 -52.73 -7.31 -3.08
C THR A 50 -52.78 -7.27 -4.62
N ALA A 51 -53.77 -7.93 -5.24
CA ALA A 51 -53.93 -7.90 -6.69
C ALA A 51 -54.47 -6.53 -7.19
N ASP A 52 -55.36 -5.88 -6.47
CA ASP A 52 -55.91 -4.57 -6.79
C ASP A 52 -54.84 -3.47 -6.71
N GLU A 53 -54.03 -3.52 -5.65
CA GLU A 53 -52.88 -2.63 -5.49
C GLU A 53 -51.86 -2.79 -6.63
N ALA A 54 -51.50 -4.06 -6.97
CA ALA A 54 -50.55 -4.36 -8.06
C ALA A 54 -51.09 -3.92 -9.44
N LEU A 55 -52.41 -4.12 -9.72
CA LEU A 55 -53.05 -3.65 -10.94
C LEU A 55 -53.11 -2.13 -11.02
N THR A 56 -53.46 -1.49 -9.90
CA THR A 56 -53.46 -0.02 -9.83
C THR A 56 -52.10 0.57 -10.09
N GLU A 57 -51.05 -0.04 -9.55
CA GLU A 57 -49.66 0.36 -9.79
C GLU A 57 -49.25 0.13 -11.25
N ALA A 58 -49.62 -1.04 -11.83
CA ALA A 58 -49.26 -1.40 -13.21
C ALA A 58 -49.97 -0.49 -14.26
N PHE A 59 -51.18 0.02 -13.97
CA PHE A 59 -51.93 0.91 -14.84
C PHE A 59 -51.88 2.39 -14.42
N ALA A 60 -51.10 2.71 -13.37
CA ALA A 60 -50.87 4.11 -13.03
C ALA A 60 -50.19 4.81 -14.22
N PRO A 61 -50.62 6.03 -14.60
CA PRO A 61 -49.92 6.76 -15.65
C PRO A 61 -48.48 6.92 -15.24
N ALA A 62 -47.54 6.54 -16.12
CA ALA A 62 -46.13 6.74 -15.91
C ALA A 62 -45.92 8.23 -15.61
N THR A 63 -45.87 8.59 -14.34
CA THR A 63 -45.38 9.90 -13.96
C THR A 63 -44.01 9.99 -14.63
N LYS A 64 -43.74 11.04 -15.37
CA LYS A 64 -42.41 11.43 -15.84
C LYS A 64 -41.52 11.70 -14.61
N SER A 65 -41.36 10.69 -13.78
CA SER A 65 -40.36 10.70 -12.72
C SER A 65 -39.04 10.33 -13.35
N GLN A 66 -38.01 11.02 -12.97
CA GLN A 66 -36.60 10.82 -13.22
C GLN A 66 -36.34 9.40 -13.72
N ASP A 67 -35.75 9.24 -14.91
CA ASP A 67 -35.53 7.95 -15.54
C ASP A 67 -34.91 6.96 -14.53
N VAL A 68 -35.70 5.97 -14.10
CA VAL A 68 -35.22 4.91 -13.21
C VAL A 68 -34.28 4.04 -14.02
N LEU A 69 -32.99 4.09 -13.71
CA LEU A 69 -31.98 3.32 -14.41
C LEU A 69 -32.13 1.80 -14.15
N PHE A 70 -32.46 1.46 -12.90
CA PHE A 70 -32.73 0.06 -12.49
C PHE A 70 -33.37 0.00 -11.10
N HIS A 71 -33.98 -1.12 -10.77
CA HIS A 71 -34.49 -1.42 -9.43
C HIS A 71 -33.50 -2.32 -8.70
N LEU A 72 -33.08 -1.90 -7.50
CA LEU A 72 -32.17 -2.64 -6.65
C LEU A 72 -32.92 -3.26 -5.47
N PRO A 73 -32.91 -4.60 -5.31
CA PRO A 73 -33.51 -5.24 -4.13
C PRO A 73 -32.61 -4.99 -2.91
N VAL A 74 -33.04 -4.15 -1.99
CA VAL A 74 -32.34 -3.86 -0.74
C VAL A 74 -32.63 -4.97 0.25
N THR A 75 -31.69 -5.91 0.40
CA THR A 75 -31.71 -7.01 1.36
C THR A 75 -30.72 -6.78 2.48
N GLU A 76 -30.82 -7.52 3.60
CA GLU A 76 -29.80 -7.48 4.65
C GLU A 76 -28.39 -7.81 4.12
N ALA A 77 -28.28 -8.86 3.29
CA ALA A 77 -27.02 -9.24 2.65
C ALA A 77 -26.46 -8.12 1.76
N TRP A 78 -27.31 -7.37 1.07
CA TRP A 78 -26.87 -6.21 0.28
C TRP A 78 -26.42 -5.04 1.18
N LEU A 79 -27.10 -4.79 2.30
CA LEU A 79 -26.69 -3.77 3.28
C LEU A 79 -25.34 -4.11 3.91
N MET A 80 -25.07 -5.41 4.18
CA MET A 80 -23.77 -5.88 4.62
C MET A 80 -22.68 -5.59 3.58
N GLN A 81 -22.92 -5.92 2.30
CA GLN A 81 -21.99 -5.61 1.20
C GLN A 81 -21.73 -4.12 1.06
N LEU A 82 -22.78 -3.29 1.11
CA LEU A 82 -22.68 -1.84 1.06
C LEU A 82 -21.84 -1.32 2.24
N THR A 83 -22.09 -1.83 3.44
CA THR A 83 -21.30 -1.48 4.65
C THR A 83 -19.81 -1.81 4.48
N LEU A 84 -19.49 -3.02 4.01
CA LEU A 84 -18.10 -3.41 3.75
C LEU A 84 -17.46 -2.51 2.68
N ALA A 85 -18.17 -2.22 1.58
CA ALA A 85 -17.69 -1.35 0.53
C ALA A 85 -17.44 0.09 1.03
N LEU A 86 -18.35 0.67 1.80
CA LEU A 86 -18.20 2.00 2.38
C LEU A 86 -17.00 2.08 3.32
N ILE A 87 -16.74 1.04 4.12
CA ILE A 87 -15.64 1.02 5.07
C ILE A 87 -14.29 0.74 4.38
N LEU A 88 -14.24 -0.23 3.47
CA LEU A 88 -12.99 -0.69 2.87
C LEU A 88 -12.60 0.08 1.60
N ILE A 89 -13.56 0.55 0.81
CA ILE A 89 -13.30 1.31 -0.42
C ILE A 89 -13.29 2.82 -0.14
N ASN A 90 -14.32 3.31 0.58
CA ASN A 90 -14.53 4.75 0.77
C ASN A 90 -13.95 5.26 2.09
N HIS A 91 -13.35 4.39 2.91
CA HIS A 91 -12.78 4.75 4.22
C HIS A 91 -13.80 5.43 5.16
N SER A 92 -15.06 4.97 5.14
CA SER A 92 -16.11 5.57 5.98
C SER A 92 -15.99 5.15 7.44
N SER A 93 -16.31 6.06 8.36
CA SER A 93 -16.47 5.71 9.78
C SER A 93 -17.77 4.92 9.99
N TYR A 94 -17.83 4.13 11.07
CA TYR A 94 -19.06 3.39 11.42
C TYR A 94 -20.27 4.33 11.61
N ARG A 95 -20.05 5.47 12.25
CA ARG A 95 -21.11 6.48 12.43
C ARG A 95 -21.57 7.07 11.10
N GLY A 96 -20.63 7.37 10.20
CA GLY A 96 -20.99 7.86 8.85
C GLY A 96 -21.80 6.83 8.06
N VAL A 97 -21.51 5.52 8.21
CA VAL A 97 -22.33 4.46 7.59
C VAL A 97 -23.74 4.42 8.20
N VAL A 98 -23.87 4.54 9.54
CA VAL A 98 -25.18 4.60 10.22
C VAL A 98 -26.02 5.78 9.69
N GLU A 99 -25.40 6.96 9.58
CA GLU A 99 -26.08 8.17 9.06
C GLU A 99 -26.50 7.99 7.60
N LEU A 100 -25.63 7.47 6.74
CA LEU A 100 -25.92 7.20 5.35
C LEU A 100 -27.10 6.23 5.19
N MET A 101 -27.12 5.13 5.94
CA MET A 101 -28.19 4.13 5.90
C MET A 101 -29.53 4.74 6.30
N ARG A 102 -29.55 5.56 7.36
CA ARG A 102 -30.73 6.27 7.84
C ARG A 102 -31.22 7.28 6.82
N ASP A 103 -30.33 8.17 6.32
CA ASP A 103 -30.72 9.36 5.57
C ASP A 103 -31.04 9.04 4.10
N LEU A 104 -30.34 8.09 3.49
CA LEU A 104 -30.56 7.73 2.08
C LEU A 104 -31.49 6.52 1.87
N LEU A 105 -31.49 5.57 2.81
CA LEU A 105 -32.23 4.32 2.65
C LEU A 105 -33.39 4.18 3.65
N GLY A 106 -33.51 5.09 4.62
CA GLY A 106 -34.50 4.98 5.70
C GLY A 106 -34.28 3.77 6.62
N VAL A 107 -33.06 3.16 6.59
CA VAL A 107 -32.73 1.97 7.35
C VAL A 107 -32.02 2.34 8.63
N VAL A 108 -32.57 1.98 9.78
CA VAL A 108 -31.99 2.24 11.09
C VAL A 108 -31.13 1.03 11.52
N ILE A 109 -29.84 1.21 11.55
CA ILE A 109 -28.87 0.22 12.07
C ILE A 109 -28.03 0.86 13.17
N THR A 110 -27.37 0.02 13.98
CA THR A 110 -26.50 0.49 15.07
C THR A 110 -25.03 0.29 14.73
N VAL A 111 -24.15 1.01 15.43
CA VAL A 111 -22.69 0.77 15.34
C VAL A 111 -22.33 -0.67 15.73
N ALA A 112 -23.07 -1.25 16.71
CA ALA A 112 -22.89 -2.65 17.10
C ALA A 112 -23.24 -3.61 15.96
N THR A 113 -24.31 -3.35 15.21
CA THR A 113 -24.68 -4.13 14.02
C THR A 113 -23.57 -4.12 12.99
N ILE A 114 -23.01 -2.95 12.69
CA ILE A 114 -21.88 -2.81 11.76
C ILE A 114 -20.67 -3.59 12.27
N HIS A 115 -20.37 -3.48 13.56
CA HIS A 115 -19.26 -4.22 14.17
C HIS A 115 -19.42 -5.74 14.01
N ASN A 116 -20.61 -6.27 14.28
CA ASN A 116 -20.90 -7.69 14.12
C ASN A 116 -20.77 -8.16 12.66
N TRP A 117 -21.25 -7.37 11.70
CA TRP A 117 -21.10 -7.67 10.27
C TRP A 117 -19.62 -7.68 9.83
N LEU A 118 -18.83 -6.73 10.34
CA LEU A 118 -17.40 -6.71 10.06
C LEU A 118 -16.67 -7.86 10.72
N GLN A 119 -17.04 -8.25 11.94
CA GLN A 119 -16.47 -9.41 12.61
C GLN A 119 -16.73 -10.70 11.82
N ALA A 120 -17.97 -10.94 11.40
CA ALA A 120 -18.32 -12.10 10.59
C ALA A 120 -17.59 -12.16 9.24
N ALA A 121 -17.35 -10.99 8.62
CA ALA A 121 -16.53 -10.91 7.42
C ALA A 121 -15.03 -11.14 7.70
N ALA A 122 -14.54 -10.64 8.83
CA ALA A 122 -13.16 -10.81 9.27
C ALA A 122 -12.82 -12.27 9.58
N ASP A 123 -13.73 -13.02 10.21
CA ASP A 123 -13.52 -14.45 10.50
C ASP A 123 -13.31 -15.25 9.20
N LYS A 124 -14.10 -14.96 8.14
CA LYS A 124 -13.91 -15.55 6.82
C LYS A 124 -12.61 -15.09 6.16
N ALA A 125 -12.30 -13.81 6.26
CA ALA A 125 -11.07 -13.23 5.72
C ALA A 125 -9.83 -13.85 6.36
N SER A 126 -9.83 -14.03 7.68
CA SER A 126 -8.75 -14.67 8.44
C SER A 126 -8.52 -16.11 7.97
N ALA A 127 -9.59 -16.89 7.78
CA ALA A 127 -9.50 -18.25 7.28
C ALA A 127 -8.86 -18.29 5.87
N ILE A 128 -9.25 -17.39 4.99
CA ILE A 128 -8.68 -17.28 3.62
C ILE A 128 -7.21 -16.86 3.69
N ASN A 129 -6.85 -15.84 4.50
CA ASN A 129 -5.47 -15.39 4.66
C ASN A 129 -4.56 -16.53 5.14
N ARG A 130 -5.01 -17.30 6.14
CA ARG A 130 -4.25 -18.44 6.72
C ARG A 130 -4.14 -19.64 5.79
N SER A 131 -5.05 -19.82 4.85
CA SER A 131 -5.02 -20.92 3.88
C SER A 131 -4.18 -20.65 2.64
N GLN A 132 -3.65 -19.43 2.50
CA GLN A 132 -2.87 -19.04 1.33
C GLN A 132 -1.47 -19.67 1.37
N ASP A 133 -1.09 -20.33 0.27
CA ASP A 133 0.28 -20.82 0.07
C ASP A 133 1.20 -19.64 -0.26
N LEU A 134 2.25 -19.46 0.54
CA LEU A 134 3.26 -18.40 0.44
C LEU A 134 4.58 -18.90 -0.18
N SER A 135 4.67 -20.14 -0.65
CA SER A 135 5.88 -20.71 -1.26
C SER A 135 6.36 -19.97 -2.51
N LEU A 136 5.46 -19.21 -3.15
CA LEU A 136 5.76 -18.41 -4.33
C LEU A 136 6.42 -17.06 -4.02
N VAL A 137 6.46 -16.65 -2.76
CA VAL A 137 7.12 -15.43 -2.32
C VAL A 137 8.62 -15.64 -2.29
N ARG A 138 9.35 -14.97 -3.18
CA ARG A 138 10.81 -15.11 -3.31
C ARG A 138 11.57 -14.02 -2.58
N VAL A 139 11.01 -12.81 -2.48
CA VAL A 139 11.60 -11.68 -1.77
C VAL A 139 10.58 -11.06 -0.84
N GLY A 140 10.84 -11.11 0.46
CA GLY A 140 10.02 -10.51 1.49
C GLY A 140 10.46 -9.09 1.80
N LEU A 141 9.51 -8.16 1.84
CA LEU A 141 9.72 -6.78 2.29
C LEU A 141 9.05 -6.61 3.64
N HIS A 142 9.80 -6.17 4.63
CA HIS A 142 9.30 -5.98 6.00
C HIS A 142 9.46 -4.55 6.48
N ASP A 143 8.45 -4.06 7.21
CA ASP A 143 8.44 -2.73 7.79
C ASP A 143 7.48 -2.66 8.98
N GLU A 144 7.56 -1.59 9.75
CA GLU A 144 6.66 -1.28 10.86
C GLU A 144 5.92 0.02 10.58
N ILE A 145 4.60 -0.01 10.72
CA ILE A 145 3.77 1.18 10.68
C ILE A 145 3.10 1.38 12.05
N TYR A 146 2.96 2.63 12.47
CA TYR A 146 2.38 2.94 13.76
C TYR A 146 0.96 3.48 13.64
N GLN A 147 0.07 2.96 14.49
CA GLN A 147 -1.19 3.59 14.80
C GLN A 147 -1.12 4.20 16.21
N GLY A 148 -0.94 5.51 16.27
CA GLY A 148 -0.62 6.16 17.54
C GLY A 148 0.70 5.64 18.10
N SER A 149 0.66 4.93 19.23
CA SER A 149 1.82 4.26 19.85
C SER A 149 1.89 2.76 19.55
N GLN A 150 0.86 2.17 18.94
CA GLN A 150 0.81 0.74 18.67
C GLN A 150 1.52 0.43 17.35
N PRO A 151 2.54 -0.42 17.33
CA PRO A 151 3.16 -0.88 16.12
C PRO A 151 2.29 -1.91 15.41
N VAL A 152 2.31 -1.87 14.08
CA VAL A 152 1.69 -2.86 13.20
C VAL A 152 2.79 -3.38 12.29
N LEU A 153 3.05 -4.67 12.38
CA LEU A 153 4.03 -5.36 11.53
C LEU A 153 3.44 -5.55 10.14
N ALA A 154 4.22 -5.29 9.11
CA ALA A 154 3.83 -5.48 7.73
C ALA A 154 4.87 -6.31 6.97
N GLY A 155 4.39 -7.33 6.23
CA GLY A 155 5.20 -8.16 5.35
C GLY A 155 4.55 -8.26 3.97
N VAL A 156 5.32 -8.00 2.90
CA VAL A 156 4.82 -7.87 1.53
C VAL A 156 5.73 -8.60 0.55
N ASP A 157 5.14 -9.32 -0.41
CA ASP A 157 5.89 -9.85 -1.54
C ASP A 157 6.31 -8.73 -2.51
N GLU A 158 7.58 -8.68 -2.87
CA GLU A 158 8.13 -7.65 -3.77
C GLU A 158 7.46 -7.67 -5.15
N LYS A 159 7.23 -8.83 -5.71
CA LYS A 159 6.76 -9.00 -7.08
C LYS A 159 5.29 -8.64 -7.22
N SER A 160 4.44 -9.24 -6.39
CA SER A 160 2.98 -9.13 -6.48
C SER A 160 2.39 -8.02 -5.62
N THR A 161 3.12 -7.52 -4.61
CA THR A 161 2.62 -6.69 -3.52
C THR A 161 1.59 -7.39 -2.62
N TYR A 162 1.57 -8.72 -2.62
CA TYR A 162 0.74 -9.50 -1.71
C TYR A 162 1.21 -9.26 -0.27
N CYS A 163 0.31 -8.79 0.57
CA CYS A 163 0.55 -8.57 1.99
C CYS A 163 0.32 -9.89 2.74
N TYR A 164 1.40 -10.59 3.11
CA TYR A 164 1.32 -11.86 3.84
C TYR A 164 1.36 -11.69 5.36
N LEU A 165 1.74 -10.53 5.86
CA LEU A 165 1.76 -10.19 7.28
C LEU A 165 1.17 -8.80 7.47
N LEU A 166 0.16 -8.69 8.34
CA LEU A 166 -0.38 -7.43 8.82
C LEU A 166 -0.91 -7.64 10.24
N ALA A 167 -0.08 -7.41 11.27
CA ALA A 167 -0.40 -7.73 12.65
C ALA A 167 -0.17 -6.54 13.59
N GLY A 168 -1.17 -6.18 14.37
CA GLY A 168 -1.03 -5.23 15.48
C GLY A 168 -0.39 -5.90 16.67
N VAL A 169 0.67 -5.32 17.22
CA VAL A 169 1.45 -5.90 18.30
C VAL A 169 1.71 -4.89 19.41
N ASP A 170 1.99 -5.37 20.61
CA ASP A 170 2.36 -4.49 21.73
C ASP A 170 3.86 -4.19 21.74
N ARG A 171 4.67 -5.09 21.19
CA ARG A 171 6.12 -4.99 21.14
C ARG A 171 6.61 -5.30 19.72
N ARG A 172 7.84 -4.89 19.44
CA ARG A 172 8.52 -5.14 18.15
C ARG A 172 9.91 -5.75 18.38
N ASP A 173 9.98 -6.62 19.37
CA ASP A 173 11.18 -7.37 19.69
C ASP A 173 11.36 -8.60 18.81
N GLU A 174 12.45 -9.32 19.06
CA GLU A 174 12.83 -10.55 18.36
C GLU A 174 11.71 -11.60 18.42
N ASP A 175 11.17 -11.83 19.63
CA ASP A 175 10.16 -12.87 19.85
C ASP A 175 8.88 -12.58 19.08
N THR A 176 8.45 -11.31 19.07
CA THR A 176 7.25 -10.87 18.35
C THR A 176 7.41 -11.07 16.84
N TRP A 177 8.49 -10.54 16.26
CA TRP A 177 8.77 -10.72 14.83
C TRP A 177 8.98 -12.19 14.49
N GLY A 178 9.77 -12.93 15.30
CA GLY A 178 10.05 -14.35 15.10
C GLY A 178 8.78 -15.19 15.06
N THR A 179 7.85 -14.96 15.98
CA THR A 179 6.57 -15.68 16.04
C THR A 179 5.74 -15.48 14.76
N HIS A 180 5.54 -14.24 14.33
CA HIS A 180 4.76 -13.96 13.12
C HIS A 180 5.43 -14.48 11.84
N LEU A 181 6.75 -14.45 11.77
CA LEU A 181 7.49 -15.00 10.62
C LEU A 181 7.44 -16.53 10.60
N LEU A 182 7.52 -17.20 11.76
CA LEU A 182 7.33 -18.65 11.87
C LEU A 182 5.90 -19.07 11.47
N ASP A 183 4.88 -18.28 11.80
CA ASP A 183 3.51 -18.54 11.33
C ASP A 183 3.39 -18.41 9.81
N ALA A 184 4.04 -17.43 9.20
CA ALA A 184 4.12 -17.31 7.75
C ALA A 184 4.92 -18.46 7.11
N MET A 185 5.97 -18.97 7.77
CA MET A 185 6.70 -20.17 7.32
C MET A 185 5.80 -21.42 7.30
N ARG A 186 4.89 -21.56 8.26
CA ARG A 186 3.91 -22.68 8.25
C ARG A 186 2.99 -22.62 7.03
N GLN A 187 2.81 -21.45 6.44
CA GLN A 187 2.09 -21.24 5.17
C GLN A 187 3.01 -21.38 3.94
N GLY A 188 4.25 -21.82 4.11
CA GLY A 188 5.22 -22.04 3.03
C GLY A 188 6.16 -20.87 2.73
N LEU A 189 6.10 -19.76 3.49
CA LEU A 189 6.99 -18.61 3.25
C LEU A 189 8.47 -19.02 3.45
N ASN A 190 9.21 -19.01 2.37
CA ASN A 190 10.63 -19.33 2.37
C ASN A 190 11.40 -18.46 1.35
N PRO A 191 11.56 -17.15 1.64
CA PRO A 191 12.14 -16.21 0.69
C PRO A 191 13.64 -16.50 0.47
N ASP A 192 14.15 -16.11 -0.69
CA ASP A 192 15.58 -16.17 -0.98
C ASP A 192 16.35 -15.17 -0.11
N TYR A 193 15.79 -13.99 0.05
CA TYR A 193 16.26 -12.93 0.94
C TYR A 193 15.11 -12.01 1.31
N THR A 194 15.35 -11.15 2.28
CA THR A 194 14.41 -10.12 2.70
C THR A 194 15.03 -8.73 2.56
N ILE A 195 14.18 -7.70 2.55
CA ILE A 195 14.61 -6.30 2.62
C ILE A 195 13.88 -5.65 3.80
N ALA A 196 14.64 -5.06 4.70
CA ALA A 196 14.10 -4.42 5.88
C ALA A 196 14.96 -3.23 6.32
N ASP A 197 14.40 -2.40 7.18
CA ASP A 197 15.18 -1.38 7.86
C ASP A 197 16.17 -1.98 8.88
N ALA A 198 16.89 -1.12 9.61
CA ALA A 198 17.85 -1.55 10.63
C ALA A 198 17.21 -1.90 11.98
N GLY A 199 15.91 -2.14 12.05
CA GLY A 199 15.20 -2.52 13.27
C GLY A 199 15.81 -3.75 13.92
N THR A 200 16.39 -3.63 15.12
CA THR A 200 17.10 -4.72 15.78
C THR A 200 16.19 -5.91 16.06
N GLY A 201 14.95 -5.68 16.52
CA GLY A 201 13.97 -6.73 16.78
C GLY A 201 13.57 -7.47 15.50
N LEU A 202 13.33 -6.73 14.41
CA LEU A 202 12.99 -7.31 13.11
C LEU A 202 14.12 -8.22 12.58
N ARG A 203 15.37 -7.73 12.60
CA ARG A 203 16.53 -8.51 12.11
C ARG A 203 16.80 -9.74 12.98
N ALA A 204 16.70 -9.61 14.31
CA ALA A 204 16.83 -10.73 15.22
C ALA A 204 15.70 -11.76 15.03
N GLY A 205 14.45 -11.31 14.88
CA GLY A 205 13.31 -12.18 14.59
C GLY A 205 13.43 -12.91 13.25
N GLN A 206 13.93 -12.24 12.21
CA GLN A 206 14.24 -12.90 10.93
C GLN A 206 15.32 -13.97 11.07
N LYS A 207 16.39 -13.68 11.81
CA LYS A 207 17.45 -14.65 12.10
C LYS A 207 16.93 -15.85 12.89
N ALA A 208 16.06 -15.61 13.87
CA ALA A 208 15.42 -16.68 14.64
C ALA A 208 14.50 -17.56 13.76
N ALA A 209 13.78 -16.96 12.80
CA ALA A 209 12.89 -17.68 11.91
C ALA A 209 13.61 -18.44 10.79
N TRP A 210 14.61 -17.81 10.15
CA TRP A 210 15.23 -18.33 8.91
C TRP A 210 16.74 -18.56 9.00
N GLY A 211 17.35 -18.39 10.16
CA GLY A 211 18.79 -18.59 10.33
C GLY A 211 19.61 -17.57 9.53
N ASP A 212 20.45 -18.06 8.63
CA ASP A 212 21.41 -17.23 7.89
C ASP A 212 20.86 -16.66 6.57
N LYS A 213 19.55 -16.66 6.36
CA LYS A 213 19.00 -16.02 5.16
C LYS A 213 19.33 -14.53 5.11
N PRO A 214 19.77 -14.03 3.94
CA PRO A 214 20.20 -12.63 3.82
C PRO A 214 19.04 -11.67 4.13
N CYS A 215 19.31 -10.66 4.95
CA CYS A 215 18.44 -9.51 5.17
C CYS A 215 19.13 -8.27 4.62
N HIS A 216 18.72 -7.84 3.44
CA HIS A 216 19.28 -6.65 2.79
C HIS A 216 18.77 -5.38 3.45
N GLY A 217 19.59 -4.34 3.46
CA GLY A 217 19.21 -3.02 3.97
C GLY A 217 18.24 -2.30 3.05
N ASP A 218 17.30 -1.56 3.64
CA ASP A 218 16.42 -0.69 2.89
C ASP A 218 17.15 0.58 2.42
N VAL A 219 17.52 0.58 1.16
CA VAL A 219 18.19 1.72 0.50
C VAL A 219 17.34 2.99 0.56
N PHE A 220 16.02 2.88 0.41
CA PHE A 220 15.13 4.05 0.41
C PHE A 220 15.10 4.73 1.78
N HIS A 221 14.96 3.94 2.84
CA HIS A 221 14.87 4.46 4.20
C HIS A 221 16.13 5.23 4.59
N LEU A 222 17.31 4.66 4.33
CA LEU A 222 18.57 5.31 4.66
C LEU A 222 18.86 6.53 3.77
N GLN A 223 18.55 6.45 2.47
CA GLN A 223 18.67 7.59 1.57
C GLN A 223 17.78 8.75 2.06
N HIS A 224 16.56 8.47 2.51
CA HIS A 224 15.67 9.48 3.07
C HIS A 224 16.22 10.12 4.35
N GLN A 225 16.88 9.35 5.23
CA GLN A 225 17.57 9.90 6.42
C GLN A 225 18.71 10.84 6.00
N CYS A 226 19.54 10.44 5.04
CA CYS A 226 20.64 11.26 4.53
C CYS A 226 20.13 12.55 3.89
N GLU A 227 19.08 12.48 3.07
CA GLU A 227 18.44 13.66 2.47
C GLU A 227 17.82 14.58 3.55
N GLY A 228 17.22 14.00 4.59
CA GLY A 228 16.72 14.71 5.76
C GLY A 228 17.80 15.53 6.45
N LEU A 229 18.99 14.96 6.67
CA LEU A 229 20.17 15.64 7.20
C LEU A 229 20.60 16.81 6.28
N ALA A 230 20.79 16.55 4.99
CA ALA A 230 21.19 17.57 4.01
C ALA A 230 20.19 18.73 3.92
N ASN A 231 18.89 18.43 3.97
CA ASN A 231 17.82 19.43 3.96
C ASN A 231 17.79 20.24 5.26
N MET A 232 18.01 19.60 6.41
CA MET A 232 18.09 20.29 7.70
C MET A 232 19.28 21.26 7.73
N LEU A 233 20.48 20.83 7.36
CA LEU A 233 21.67 21.68 7.32
C LEU A 233 21.49 22.85 6.32
N SER A 234 20.85 22.61 5.18
CA SER A 234 20.52 23.67 4.21
C SER A 234 19.56 24.72 4.80
N ARG A 235 18.59 24.31 5.62
CA ARG A 235 17.70 25.23 6.35
C ARG A 235 18.47 26.06 7.38
N LEU A 236 19.40 25.44 8.10
CA LEU A 236 20.27 26.14 9.05
C LEU A 236 21.17 27.17 8.37
N ALA A 237 21.77 26.83 7.23
CA ALA A 237 22.57 27.75 6.42
C ALA A 237 21.74 28.95 5.95
N LYS A 238 20.55 28.72 5.38
CA LYS A 238 19.61 29.80 5.00
C LYS A 238 19.25 30.69 6.19
N GLY A 239 19.03 30.10 7.38
CA GLY A 239 18.75 30.84 8.61
C GLY A 239 19.94 31.70 9.06
N ALA A 240 21.19 31.20 8.95
CA ALA A 240 22.41 31.96 9.24
C ALA A 240 22.57 33.14 8.27
N THR A 241 22.36 32.92 6.97
CA THR A 241 22.35 33.97 5.94
C THR A 241 21.32 35.07 6.25
N SER A 242 20.12 34.70 6.61
CA SER A 242 19.06 35.65 6.97
C SER A 242 19.41 36.47 8.21
N ARG A 243 20.01 35.85 9.23
CA ARG A 243 20.47 36.54 10.45
C ARG A 243 21.58 37.54 10.13
N ARG A 244 22.58 37.16 9.34
CA ARG A 244 23.64 38.05 8.92
C ARG A 244 23.09 39.24 8.13
N LYS A 245 22.22 39.03 7.14
CA LYS A 245 21.60 40.12 6.36
C LYS A 245 20.83 41.11 7.24
N LYS A 246 20.03 40.59 8.22
CA LYS A 246 19.33 41.45 9.19
C LYS A 246 20.29 42.27 10.05
N LEU A 247 21.43 41.69 10.49
CA LEU A 247 22.43 42.39 11.27
C LEU A 247 23.15 43.47 10.43
N GLU A 248 23.42 43.22 9.13
CA GLU A 248 23.99 44.23 8.23
C GLU A 248 23.04 45.40 8.06
N GLN A 249 21.76 45.17 7.84
CA GLN A 249 20.75 46.21 7.78
C GLN A 249 20.69 47.06 9.06
N LYS A 250 20.68 46.38 10.23
CA LYS A 250 20.72 47.08 11.53
C LYS A 250 22.00 47.88 11.73
N MET A 251 23.14 47.37 11.26
CA MET A 251 24.40 48.04 11.35
C MET A 251 24.45 49.33 10.49
N VAL A 252 23.86 49.30 9.28
CA VAL A 252 23.71 50.50 8.44
C VAL A 252 22.90 51.56 9.17
N GLN A 253 21.77 51.20 9.76
CA GLN A 253 20.91 52.10 10.52
C GLN A 253 21.62 52.64 11.79
N ALA A 254 22.39 51.80 12.49
CA ALA A 254 23.13 52.19 13.68
C ALA A 254 24.29 53.15 13.34
N LYS A 255 24.99 52.95 12.24
CA LYS A 255 26.02 53.88 11.75
C LYS A 255 25.46 55.29 11.47
N GLN A 256 24.28 55.37 10.85
CA GLN A 256 23.59 56.63 10.60
C GLN A 256 23.25 57.38 11.91
N ARG A 257 23.16 56.67 13.03
CA ARG A 257 22.87 57.23 14.39
C ARG A 257 24.13 57.38 15.23
N GLY A 258 25.34 57.23 14.70
CA GLY A 258 26.60 57.29 15.44
C GLY A 258 26.95 56.11 16.32
N LEU A 259 26.16 55.03 16.29
CA LEU A 259 26.28 53.84 17.16
C LEU A 259 26.86 52.60 16.47
N GLY A 260 27.57 52.76 15.34
CA GLY A 260 28.01 51.66 14.49
C GLY A 260 28.92 50.61 15.14
N ASN A 261 29.72 50.98 16.13
CA ASN A 261 30.70 50.06 16.74
C ASN A 261 30.09 48.96 17.60
N THR A 262 28.88 49.14 18.13
CA THR A 262 28.23 48.20 19.06
C THR A 262 27.80 46.87 18.38
N LEU A 263 27.63 46.90 17.06
CA LEU A 263 27.17 45.70 16.29
C LEU A 263 28.30 45.02 15.51
N SER A 264 29.51 45.58 15.47
CA SER A 264 30.62 45.08 14.65
C SER A 264 31.01 43.65 14.99
N ASN A 265 31.23 43.35 16.27
CA ASN A 265 31.59 41.97 16.72
C ASN A 265 30.47 40.98 16.45
N LYS A 266 29.19 41.36 16.63
CA LYS A 266 28.04 40.51 16.33
C LYS A 266 27.94 40.20 14.84
N LEU A 267 28.23 41.16 13.98
CA LEU A 267 28.22 40.95 12.53
C LEU A 267 29.38 40.07 12.07
N THR A 268 30.59 40.24 12.64
CA THR A 268 31.73 39.36 12.35
C THR A 268 31.43 37.90 12.73
N LEU A 269 30.90 37.68 13.92
CA LEU A 269 30.49 36.35 14.36
C LEU A 269 29.38 35.76 13.47
N ALA A 270 28.39 36.57 13.07
CA ALA A 270 27.34 36.13 12.16
C ALA A 270 27.86 35.74 10.76
N ARG A 271 28.86 36.46 10.24
CA ARG A 271 29.54 36.12 8.98
C ARG A 271 30.30 34.79 9.09
N GLN A 272 31.05 34.60 10.17
CA GLN A 272 31.75 33.32 10.43
C GLN A 272 30.79 32.16 10.54
N THR A 273 29.70 32.31 11.32
CA THR A 273 28.65 31.30 11.47
C THR A 273 27.97 30.96 10.14
N GLU A 274 27.68 31.98 9.30
CA GLU A 274 27.12 31.73 7.97
C GLU A 274 28.08 30.96 7.08
N LEU A 275 29.36 31.36 7.04
CA LEU A 275 30.37 30.69 6.21
C LEU A 275 30.50 29.22 6.58
N GLN A 276 30.60 28.92 7.88
CA GLN A 276 30.66 27.55 8.39
C GLN A 276 29.39 26.73 8.05
N ALA A 277 28.21 27.30 8.29
CA ALA A 277 26.94 26.62 8.03
C ALA A 277 26.70 26.37 6.52
N VAL A 278 27.07 27.35 5.65
CA VAL A 278 26.93 27.19 4.20
C VAL A 278 27.89 26.13 3.67
N ARG A 279 29.15 26.15 4.16
CA ARG A 279 30.17 25.15 3.78
C ARG A 279 29.71 23.77 4.19
N LEU A 280 29.33 23.54 5.47
CA LEU A 280 28.87 22.27 5.97
C LEU A 280 27.65 21.75 5.18
N ALA A 281 26.66 22.61 4.93
CA ALA A 281 25.47 22.23 4.17
C ALA A 281 25.81 21.83 2.72
N LYS A 282 26.79 22.49 2.10
CA LYS A 282 27.25 22.16 0.74
C LYS A 282 27.99 20.82 0.73
N ASP A 283 28.91 20.62 1.65
CA ASP A 283 29.75 19.42 1.72
C ASP A 283 28.86 18.17 1.99
N VAL A 284 28.00 18.22 3.01
CA VAL A 284 27.06 17.12 3.30
C VAL A 284 26.12 16.85 2.12
N ARG A 285 25.60 17.89 1.45
CA ARG A 285 24.76 17.72 0.27
C ARG A 285 25.49 17.03 -0.88
N THR A 286 26.76 17.33 -1.09
CA THR A 286 27.59 16.68 -2.10
C THR A 286 27.80 15.19 -1.77
N LEU A 287 28.14 14.86 -0.51
CA LEU A 287 28.29 13.48 -0.06
C LEU A 287 26.99 12.68 -0.20
N VAL A 288 25.86 13.25 0.21
CA VAL A 288 24.54 12.63 0.07
C VAL A 288 24.16 12.42 -1.40
N HIS A 289 24.53 13.38 -2.28
CA HIS A 289 24.32 13.23 -3.71
C HIS A 289 25.14 12.05 -4.29
N TRP A 290 26.42 11.94 -3.96
CA TRP A 290 27.25 10.83 -4.40
C TRP A 290 26.73 9.49 -3.85
N LEU A 291 26.35 9.46 -2.57
CA LEU A 291 25.75 8.26 -1.98
C LEU A 291 24.51 7.80 -2.78
N GLY A 292 23.56 8.68 -3.03
CA GLY A 292 22.33 8.33 -3.74
C GLY A 292 22.53 8.04 -5.22
N HIS A 293 23.39 8.82 -5.89
CA HIS A 293 23.55 8.77 -7.35
C HIS A 293 24.60 7.75 -7.81
N ASP A 294 25.70 7.59 -7.09
CA ASP A 294 26.82 6.74 -7.53
C ASP A 294 26.91 5.43 -6.75
N VAL A 295 26.62 5.43 -5.45
CA VAL A 295 26.72 4.24 -4.61
C VAL A 295 25.41 3.45 -4.63
N LEU A 296 24.29 4.07 -4.27
CA LEU A 296 23.02 3.40 -4.06
C LEU A 296 22.13 3.32 -5.32
N ALA A 297 22.47 3.98 -6.41
CA ALA A 297 21.75 3.85 -7.67
C ALA A 297 21.88 2.44 -8.26
N LEU A 298 20.80 1.87 -8.79
CA LEU A 298 20.84 0.52 -9.38
C LEU A 298 21.83 0.48 -10.55
N ALA A 299 21.66 1.36 -11.53
CA ALA A 299 22.66 1.56 -12.57
C ALA A 299 23.85 2.34 -12.01
N GLY A 300 24.90 1.68 -11.61
CA GLY A 300 26.08 2.28 -11.01
C GLY A 300 27.34 1.49 -11.30
N PRO A 301 28.49 1.89 -10.70
CA PRO A 301 29.75 1.20 -10.86
C PRO A 301 29.73 -0.21 -10.24
N ALA A 302 30.83 -0.94 -10.36
CA ALA A 302 31.01 -2.26 -9.75
C ALA A 302 30.95 -2.18 -8.23
N LEU A 303 30.70 -3.33 -7.58
CA LEU A 303 30.58 -3.40 -6.12
C LEU A 303 31.82 -2.82 -5.42
N GLU A 304 33.02 -3.17 -5.88
CA GLU A 304 34.28 -2.69 -5.27
C GLU A 304 34.39 -1.15 -5.32
N GLU A 305 34.04 -0.54 -6.46
CA GLU A 305 34.06 0.91 -6.60
C GLU A 305 32.99 1.58 -5.72
N ARG A 306 31.81 0.94 -5.57
CA ARG A 306 30.75 1.41 -4.67
C ARG A 306 31.20 1.34 -3.22
N GLN A 307 31.87 0.25 -2.83
CA GLN A 307 32.40 0.07 -1.48
C GLN A 307 33.44 1.15 -1.16
N ALA A 308 34.39 1.37 -2.07
CA ALA A 308 35.40 2.40 -1.90
C ALA A 308 34.80 3.80 -1.74
N LEU A 309 33.81 4.15 -2.60
CA LEU A 309 33.14 5.44 -2.53
C LEU A 309 32.26 5.56 -1.27
N PHE A 310 31.61 4.47 -0.83
CA PHE A 310 30.86 4.43 0.41
C PHE A 310 31.76 4.71 1.62
N ASP A 311 32.89 4.03 1.71
CA ASP A 311 33.86 4.17 2.79
C ASP A 311 34.44 5.58 2.83
N PHE A 312 34.72 6.17 1.66
CA PHE A 312 35.13 7.56 1.53
C PHE A 312 34.05 8.51 2.09
N ILE A 313 32.77 8.34 1.69
CA ILE A 313 31.67 9.17 2.16
C ILE A 313 31.52 9.09 3.69
N VAL A 314 31.64 7.92 4.26
CA VAL A 314 31.57 7.70 5.72
C VAL A 314 32.73 8.38 6.42
N THR A 315 33.94 8.30 5.87
CA THR A 315 35.15 8.96 6.40
C THR A 315 34.98 10.49 6.39
N GLU A 316 34.49 11.06 5.29
CA GLU A 316 34.23 12.49 5.18
C GLU A 316 33.15 12.96 6.14
N LEU A 317 32.06 12.20 6.30
CA LEU A 317 31.01 12.51 7.30
C LEU A 317 31.58 12.49 8.72
N ASN A 318 32.50 11.57 9.04
CA ASN A 318 33.18 11.53 10.33
C ASN A 318 34.04 12.79 10.57
N ALA A 319 34.76 13.24 9.56
CA ALA A 319 35.52 14.51 9.65
C ALA A 319 34.62 15.71 9.89
N LEU A 320 33.43 15.76 9.23
CA LEU A 320 32.45 16.82 9.38
C LEU A 320 31.71 16.79 10.73
N GLU A 321 31.78 15.69 11.52
CA GLU A 321 31.24 15.65 12.89
C GLU A 321 31.84 16.71 13.82
N THR A 322 33.06 17.16 13.57
CA THR A 322 33.68 18.24 14.33
C THR A 322 32.88 19.54 14.25
N MET A 323 32.13 19.75 13.19
CA MET A 323 31.29 20.94 12.98
C MET A 323 29.85 20.78 13.52
N ASP A 324 29.24 19.61 13.43
CA ASP A 324 27.89 19.33 13.96
C ASP A 324 27.69 17.84 14.30
N ARG A 325 28.35 17.41 15.36
CA ARG A 325 28.32 16.01 15.82
C ARG A 325 26.88 15.51 16.09
N LYS A 326 26.05 16.35 16.71
CA LYS A 326 24.69 15.95 17.11
C LYS A 326 23.83 15.49 15.93
N ARG A 327 24.01 16.10 14.76
CA ARG A 327 23.19 15.81 13.57
C ARG A 327 23.84 14.80 12.64
N ILE A 328 25.15 14.84 12.48
CA ILE A 328 25.87 14.01 11.50
C ILE A 328 26.10 12.60 12.03
N ARG A 329 26.55 12.47 13.30
CA ARG A 329 26.92 11.17 13.89
C ARG A 329 25.84 10.08 13.79
N PRO A 330 24.54 10.34 14.07
CA PRO A 330 23.51 9.30 13.98
C PRO A 330 23.39 8.72 12.57
N VAL A 331 23.46 9.59 11.54
CA VAL A 331 23.36 9.17 10.14
C VAL A 331 24.63 8.43 9.70
N ARG A 332 25.82 8.88 10.10
CA ARG A 332 27.07 8.18 9.79
C ARG A 332 27.10 6.78 10.43
N ILE A 333 26.74 6.65 11.70
CA ILE A 333 26.69 5.34 12.37
C ILE A 333 25.68 4.42 11.70
N ALA A 334 24.54 4.95 11.29
CA ALA A 334 23.53 4.16 10.56
C ALA A 334 24.09 3.65 9.21
N LEU A 335 24.89 4.45 8.51
CA LEU A 335 25.58 4.04 7.29
C LEU A 335 26.61 2.92 7.61
N GLU A 336 27.50 3.15 8.56
CA GLU A 336 28.53 2.17 8.94
C GLU A 336 27.94 0.81 9.29
N ASN A 337 26.92 0.79 10.13
CA ASN A 337 26.31 -0.45 10.61
C ASN A 337 25.56 -1.25 9.53
N GLN A 338 25.20 -0.62 8.42
CA GLN A 338 24.41 -1.23 7.36
C GLN A 338 25.15 -1.34 6.03
N ARG A 339 26.45 -1.08 6.00
CA ARG A 339 27.27 -1.00 4.79
C ARG A 339 27.04 -2.18 3.83
N ASP A 340 27.26 -3.38 4.30
CA ASP A 340 27.22 -4.59 3.47
C ASP A 340 25.78 -4.95 3.09
N ASP A 341 24.83 -4.77 3.99
CA ASP A 341 23.41 -4.98 3.74
C ASP A 341 22.86 -4.03 2.68
N LEU A 342 23.28 -2.75 2.72
CA LEU A 342 22.88 -1.73 1.74
C LEU A 342 23.47 -1.96 0.36
N LEU A 343 24.66 -2.58 0.30
CA LEU A 343 25.36 -2.87 -0.96
C LEU A 343 25.06 -4.27 -1.49
N ALA A 344 24.30 -5.10 -0.75
CA ALA A 344 23.96 -6.46 -1.15
C ALA A 344 23.30 -6.54 -2.53
N PHE A 345 22.42 -5.57 -2.87
CA PHE A 345 21.82 -5.48 -4.20
C PHE A 345 22.87 -5.31 -5.32
N ALA A 346 23.98 -4.62 -5.03
CA ALA A 346 25.03 -4.39 -6.02
C ALA A 346 25.83 -5.68 -6.29
N LYS A 347 26.04 -6.52 -5.26
CA LYS A 347 26.61 -7.85 -5.41
C LYS A 347 25.74 -8.73 -6.32
N VAL A 348 24.45 -8.79 -6.03
CA VAL A 348 23.47 -9.53 -6.86
C VAL A 348 23.44 -9.01 -8.29
N LEU A 349 23.52 -7.69 -8.48
CA LEU A 349 23.58 -7.08 -9.82
C LEU A 349 24.84 -7.52 -10.56
N ASP A 350 26.01 -7.44 -9.90
CA ASP A 350 27.28 -7.79 -10.53
C ASP A 350 27.32 -9.25 -10.95
N GLU A 351 26.86 -10.18 -10.10
CA GLU A 351 26.74 -11.60 -10.40
C GLU A 351 25.84 -11.83 -11.65
N LYS A 352 24.69 -11.19 -11.69
CA LYS A 352 23.76 -11.30 -12.84
C LYS A 352 24.27 -10.65 -14.11
N LEU A 353 25.03 -9.55 -14.03
CA LEU A 353 25.69 -8.95 -15.21
C LEU A 353 26.80 -9.83 -15.76
N ASP A 354 27.52 -10.53 -14.88
CA ASP A 354 28.53 -11.53 -15.26
C ASP A 354 27.89 -12.74 -15.93
N ASP A 355 26.78 -13.26 -15.41
CA ASP A 355 25.99 -14.33 -16.05
C ASP A 355 25.56 -13.93 -17.49
N ILE A 356 25.13 -12.68 -17.69
CA ILE A 356 24.80 -12.18 -19.04
C ILE A 356 26.05 -12.14 -19.93
N ALA A 357 27.17 -11.66 -19.40
CA ALA A 357 28.43 -11.58 -20.11
C ALA A 357 28.87 -12.96 -20.61
N GLN A 358 28.84 -13.96 -19.74
CA GLN A 358 29.18 -15.36 -20.05
C GLN A 358 28.19 -15.97 -21.03
N ARG A 359 26.88 -15.85 -20.79
CA ARG A 359 25.83 -16.42 -21.62
C ARG A 359 25.88 -15.93 -23.07
N PHE A 360 26.24 -14.68 -23.29
CA PHE A 360 26.27 -14.07 -24.62
C PHE A 360 27.68 -13.92 -25.19
N ASP A 361 28.67 -14.49 -24.54
CA ASP A 361 30.09 -14.35 -24.90
C ASP A 361 30.40 -12.89 -25.30
N THR A 362 30.26 -12.02 -24.30
CA THR A 362 30.40 -10.57 -24.48
C THR A 362 31.18 -10.01 -23.26
N PRO A 363 32.19 -9.16 -23.49
CA PRO A 363 32.98 -8.60 -22.39
C PRO A 363 32.13 -7.87 -21.34
N LEU A 364 32.34 -8.18 -20.05
CA LEU A 364 31.56 -7.65 -18.93
C LEU A 364 31.49 -6.12 -18.93
N TYR A 365 32.58 -5.43 -19.33
CA TYR A 365 32.60 -3.97 -19.38
C TYR A 365 31.57 -3.37 -20.35
N LEU A 366 31.22 -4.09 -21.44
CA LEU A 366 30.16 -3.66 -22.37
C LEU A 366 28.76 -3.88 -21.77
N ILE A 367 28.56 -5.01 -21.07
CA ILE A 367 27.31 -5.26 -20.34
C ILE A 367 27.10 -4.20 -19.25
N ARG A 368 28.15 -3.88 -18.50
CA ARG A 368 28.12 -2.79 -17.51
C ARG A 368 27.87 -1.43 -18.15
N ALA A 369 28.40 -1.16 -19.31
CA ALA A 369 28.15 0.06 -20.07
C ALA A 369 26.67 0.18 -20.51
N LEU A 370 26.02 -0.93 -20.85
CA LEU A 370 24.56 -0.98 -21.10
C LEU A 370 23.75 -0.68 -19.83
N CYS A 371 24.19 -1.22 -18.69
CA CYS A 371 23.59 -0.90 -17.39
C CYS A 371 23.72 0.60 -17.09
N LEU A 372 24.91 1.18 -17.21
CA LEU A 372 25.17 2.60 -17.01
C LEU A 372 24.42 3.53 -17.97
N LEU A 373 24.10 3.04 -19.19
CA LEU A 373 23.27 3.77 -20.15
C LEU A 373 21.89 4.11 -19.55
N GLN A 374 21.35 3.25 -18.67
CA GLN A 374 20.03 3.42 -18.05
C GLN A 374 19.98 4.61 -17.06
N ARG A 375 21.14 5.18 -16.68
CA ARG A 375 21.21 6.42 -15.86
C ARG A 375 20.85 7.66 -16.67
N LYS A 376 21.01 7.59 -17.99
CA LYS A 376 20.81 8.75 -18.87
C LYS A 376 19.35 8.85 -19.28
N LYS A 377 18.82 10.05 -19.32
CA LYS A 377 17.46 10.29 -19.79
C LYS A 377 17.35 9.96 -21.29
N PRO A 378 16.39 9.13 -21.73
CA PRO A 378 16.23 8.79 -23.16
C PRO A 378 15.99 10.00 -24.08
N THR A 379 15.58 11.15 -23.51
CA THR A 379 15.40 12.42 -24.25
C THR A 379 16.68 13.24 -24.41
N SER A 380 17.82 12.80 -23.81
CA SER A 380 19.08 13.56 -23.85
C SER A 380 19.97 13.14 -25.02
N ASN A 381 20.70 14.10 -25.61
CA ASN A 381 21.69 13.81 -26.64
C ASN A 381 22.79 12.86 -26.11
N ALA A 382 23.19 12.98 -24.86
CA ALA A 382 24.18 12.11 -24.23
C ALA A 382 23.74 10.63 -24.15
N TYR A 383 22.42 10.36 -24.04
CA TYR A 383 21.87 9.01 -24.12
C TYR A 383 22.07 8.44 -25.52
N TRP A 384 21.66 9.19 -26.56
CA TRP A 384 21.71 8.72 -27.95
C TRP A 384 23.14 8.56 -28.44
N GLN A 385 24.05 9.46 -28.09
CA GLN A 385 25.48 9.32 -28.42
C GLN A 385 26.04 8.03 -27.82
N ARG A 386 25.82 7.80 -26.53
CA ARG A 386 26.33 6.60 -25.86
C ARG A 386 25.65 5.32 -26.37
N ARG A 387 24.36 5.36 -26.63
CA ARG A 387 23.60 4.26 -27.22
C ARG A 387 24.15 3.85 -28.60
N ASN A 388 24.41 4.84 -29.46
CA ASN A 388 24.95 4.57 -30.80
C ASN A 388 26.37 3.99 -30.75
N GLN A 389 27.22 4.48 -29.83
CA GLN A 389 28.55 3.90 -29.60
C GLN A 389 28.46 2.43 -29.19
N LEU A 390 27.59 2.11 -28.22
CA LEU A 390 27.39 0.73 -27.76
C LEU A 390 26.76 -0.15 -28.85
N HIS A 391 25.84 0.40 -29.63
CA HIS A 391 25.27 -0.31 -30.78
C HIS A 391 26.34 -0.67 -31.84
N ALA A 392 27.25 0.25 -32.14
CA ALA A 392 28.36 0.00 -33.06
C ALA A 392 29.32 -1.09 -32.52
N GLN A 393 29.57 -1.11 -31.19
CA GLN A 393 30.46 -2.09 -30.56
C GLN A 393 29.82 -3.50 -30.46
N LEU A 394 28.52 -3.57 -30.21
CA LEU A 394 27.79 -4.81 -29.97
C LEU A 394 27.08 -5.37 -31.23
N SER A 395 26.99 -4.54 -32.28
CA SER A 395 26.38 -4.93 -33.58
C SER A 395 25.02 -5.63 -33.39
N GLY A 396 24.83 -6.81 -33.98
CA GLY A 396 23.59 -7.57 -33.96
C GLY A 396 23.14 -8.04 -32.56
N LYS A 397 24.03 -8.08 -31.55
CA LYS A 397 23.69 -8.46 -30.16
C LYS A 397 23.11 -7.32 -29.32
N PHE A 398 23.20 -6.06 -29.81
CA PHE A 398 22.88 -4.87 -28.99
C PHE A 398 21.48 -4.91 -28.37
N HIS A 399 20.44 -5.14 -29.17
CA HIS A 399 19.06 -5.10 -28.67
C HIS A 399 18.77 -6.22 -27.67
N LEU A 400 19.24 -7.42 -27.95
CA LEU A 400 19.09 -8.58 -27.08
C LEU A 400 19.78 -8.38 -25.73
N LEU A 401 21.02 -7.86 -25.75
CA LEU A 401 21.77 -7.56 -24.53
C LEU A 401 21.18 -6.41 -23.73
N LEU A 402 20.72 -5.36 -24.41
CA LEU A 402 20.05 -4.24 -23.76
C LEU A 402 18.77 -4.67 -23.04
N GLU A 403 17.95 -5.52 -23.68
CA GLU A 403 16.74 -6.07 -23.08
C GLU A 403 17.06 -6.97 -21.89
N ALA A 404 18.04 -7.86 -22.01
CA ALA A 404 18.50 -8.73 -20.95
C ALA A 404 18.97 -7.93 -19.72
N VAL A 405 19.75 -6.86 -19.92
CA VAL A 405 20.21 -5.97 -18.84
C VAL A 405 19.03 -5.23 -18.19
N ILE A 406 18.12 -4.68 -18.98
CA ILE A 406 16.93 -3.97 -18.46
C ILE A 406 16.06 -4.92 -17.65
N GLU A 407 15.82 -6.13 -18.12
CA GLU A 407 15.00 -7.11 -17.42
C GLU A 407 15.67 -7.55 -16.10
N THR A 408 16.96 -7.81 -16.13
CA THR A 408 17.74 -8.11 -14.94
C THR A 408 17.65 -6.98 -13.90
N MET A 409 17.81 -5.73 -14.32
CA MET A 409 17.68 -4.59 -13.43
C MET A 409 16.30 -4.47 -12.79
N LYS A 410 15.23 -4.81 -13.51
CA LYS A 410 13.87 -4.80 -12.96
C LYS A 410 13.66 -5.86 -11.87
N GLN A 411 14.43 -6.94 -11.91
CA GLN A 411 14.33 -8.06 -10.97
C GLN A 411 15.18 -7.90 -9.70
N ILE A 412 15.88 -6.77 -9.54
CA ILE A 412 16.72 -6.50 -8.37
C ILE A 412 16.08 -5.41 -7.51
N PRO A 413 15.29 -5.77 -6.52
CA PRO A 413 14.74 -4.82 -5.55
C PRO A 413 15.86 -4.28 -4.65
N ARG A 414 15.75 -2.99 -4.30
CA ARG A 414 16.72 -2.28 -3.45
C ARG A 414 16.09 -1.64 -2.22
N ALA A 415 14.79 -1.58 -2.20
CA ALA A 415 14.10 -0.80 -1.20
C ALA A 415 12.71 -1.37 -0.93
N SER A 416 12.26 -1.16 0.27
CA SER A 416 10.89 -1.44 0.70
C SER A 416 9.86 -0.43 0.18
N SER A 417 10.13 0.28 -0.91
CA SER A 417 9.22 1.30 -1.46
C SER A 417 7.78 0.80 -1.71
N LEU A 418 7.61 -0.51 -1.89
CA LEU A 418 6.29 -1.14 -2.00
C LEU A 418 5.60 -1.27 -0.63
N VAL A 419 6.36 -1.55 0.43
CA VAL A 419 5.83 -1.52 1.81
C VAL A 419 5.47 -0.09 2.19
N GLU A 420 6.28 0.89 1.84
CA GLU A 420 5.95 2.31 2.03
C GLU A 420 4.68 2.73 1.29
N ASN A 421 4.44 2.21 0.10
CA ASN A 421 3.17 2.40 -0.61
C ASN A 421 2.00 1.75 0.14
N LEU A 422 2.18 0.52 0.66
CA LEU A 422 1.21 -0.12 1.54
C LEU A 422 0.96 0.73 2.79
N ASN A 423 2.02 1.17 3.48
CA ASN A 423 1.95 2.01 4.67
C ASN A 423 1.19 3.32 4.41
N SER A 424 1.43 3.95 3.25
CA SER A 424 0.69 5.15 2.84
C SER A 424 -0.82 4.88 2.68
N ARG A 425 -1.20 3.71 2.16
CA ARG A 425 -2.60 3.28 2.05
C ARG A 425 -3.19 2.97 3.43
N LEU A 426 -2.46 2.25 4.27
CA LEU A 426 -2.88 1.88 5.63
C LEU A 426 -3.16 3.11 6.52
N ARG A 427 -2.39 4.19 6.37
CA ARG A 427 -2.62 5.44 7.12
C ARG A 427 -4.04 5.98 6.94
N ASN A 428 -4.66 5.82 5.77
CA ASN A 428 -6.05 6.25 5.54
C ASN A 428 -7.04 5.44 6.39
N TYR A 429 -6.78 4.16 6.60
CA TYR A 429 -7.62 3.31 7.46
C TYR A 429 -7.35 3.57 8.94
N PHE A 430 -6.08 3.78 9.31
CA PHE A 430 -5.66 3.97 10.70
C PHE A 430 -6.15 5.32 11.26
N PHE A 431 -6.14 6.36 10.44
CA PHE A 431 -6.59 7.71 10.86
C PHE A 431 -8.03 7.72 11.38
N LEU A 432 -8.90 6.88 10.85
CA LEU A 432 -10.32 6.84 11.20
C LEU A 432 -10.62 5.99 12.45
N ARG A 433 -9.62 5.33 13.02
CA ARG A 433 -9.82 4.39 14.12
C ARG A 433 -8.87 4.66 15.26
N ARG A 434 -9.39 4.61 16.48
CA ARG A 434 -8.56 4.78 17.70
C ARG A 434 -7.79 3.51 18.04
N GLN A 435 -8.36 2.35 17.74
CA GLN A 435 -7.77 1.03 17.99
C GLN A 435 -8.04 0.13 16.79
N LEU A 436 -7.03 -0.66 16.41
CA LEU A 436 -7.11 -1.68 15.38
C LEU A 436 -7.12 -3.03 16.08
N GLY A 437 -8.27 -3.73 16.05
CA GLY A 437 -8.32 -5.13 16.46
C GLY A 437 -7.75 -6.04 15.38
N GLU A 438 -7.25 -7.23 15.78
CA GLU A 438 -6.74 -8.26 14.84
C GLU A 438 -7.73 -8.57 13.73
N SER A 439 -8.99 -8.80 14.08
CA SER A 439 -10.05 -9.11 13.11
C SER A 439 -10.17 -8.05 12.01
N TYR A 440 -10.00 -6.77 12.36
CA TYR A 440 -10.05 -5.72 11.35
C TYR A 440 -8.80 -5.70 10.46
N LEU A 441 -7.64 -5.99 11.02
CA LEU A 441 -6.39 -6.12 10.24
C LEU A 441 -6.44 -7.32 9.30
N ASP A 442 -6.99 -8.47 9.75
CA ASP A 442 -7.24 -9.63 8.90
C ASP A 442 -8.16 -9.30 7.71
N LEU A 443 -9.27 -8.61 7.99
CA LEU A 443 -10.20 -8.17 6.94
C LEU A 443 -9.54 -7.19 5.97
N LEU A 444 -8.71 -6.27 6.48
CA LEU A 444 -7.99 -5.30 5.68
C LEU A 444 -6.91 -5.96 4.82
N GLN A 445 -6.13 -6.87 5.39
CA GLN A 445 -5.15 -7.69 4.67
C GLN A 445 -5.80 -8.46 3.52
N PHE A 446 -6.90 -9.15 3.81
CA PHE A 446 -7.69 -9.86 2.80
C PHE A 446 -8.14 -8.91 1.68
N PHE A 447 -8.77 -7.77 2.02
CA PHE A 447 -9.27 -6.82 1.04
C PHE A 447 -8.14 -6.27 0.16
N LEU A 448 -7.00 -5.90 0.75
CA LEU A 448 -5.85 -5.36 0.02
C LEU A 448 -5.28 -6.39 -0.97
N ASN A 449 -5.31 -7.67 -0.62
CA ASN A 449 -4.79 -8.77 -1.43
C ASN A 449 -5.73 -9.19 -2.58
N HIS A 450 -7.04 -9.00 -2.42
CA HIS A 450 -8.04 -9.44 -3.41
C HIS A 450 -8.68 -8.30 -4.20
N ARG A 451 -8.36 -7.04 -3.87
CA ARG A 451 -8.80 -5.88 -4.64
C ARG A 451 -7.95 -5.73 -5.90
N THR A 452 -8.59 -5.59 -7.05
CA THR A 452 -7.90 -5.37 -8.32
C THR A 452 -7.32 -3.96 -8.44
N PHE A 453 -6.18 -3.83 -9.11
CA PHE A 453 -5.59 -2.54 -9.44
C PHE A 453 -6.37 -1.87 -10.57
N LEU A 454 -7.06 -0.79 -10.27
CA LEU A 454 -7.75 0.02 -11.30
C LEU A 454 -6.75 0.81 -12.16
N ARG A 455 -5.61 1.21 -11.57
CA ARG A 455 -4.53 1.95 -12.23
C ARG A 455 -3.20 1.49 -11.66
N SER A 456 -2.20 1.36 -12.53
CA SER A 456 -0.82 1.08 -12.13
C SER A 456 0.15 1.70 -13.13
N ARG A 457 1.35 2.08 -12.66
CA ARG A 457 2.48 2.42 -13.54
C ARG A 457 3.03 1.19 -14.27
N ARG A 458 2.74 0.00 -13.79
CA ARG A 458 3.06 -1.29 -14.40
C ARG A 458 1.78 -1.81 -15.08
N PRO A 459 1.67 -1.76 -16.42
CA PRO A 459 0.43 -2.12 -17.14
C PRO A 459 -0.05 -3.54 -16.85
N GLU A 460 0.87 -4.47 -16.63
CA GLU A 460 0.60 -5.89 -16.33
C GLU A 460 -0.18 -6.12 -15.01
N ARG A 461 -0.25 -5.11 -14.15
CA ARG A 461 -0.99 -5.16 -12.88
C ARG A 461 -2.45 -4.70 -13.02
N VAL A 462 -2.76 -3.92 -14.05
CA VAL A 462 -4.10 -3.35 -14.22
C VAL A 462 -5.13 -4.47 -14.43
N GLY A 463 -6.22 -4.41 -13.68
CA GLY A 463 -7.27 -5.43 -13.69
C GLY A 463 -6.97 -6.70 -12.89
N LYS A 464 -5.76 -6.84 -12.32
CA LYS A 464 -5.38 -7.96 -11.47
C LYS A 464 -5.29 -7.55 -10.00
N SER A 465 -5.44 -8.52 -9.10
CA SER A 465 -5.21 -8.33 -7.66
C SER A 465 -3.77 -8.75 -7.29
N PRO A 466 -3.25 -8.34 -6.10
CA PRO A 466 -2.00 -8.86 -5.58
C PRO A 466 -1.95 -10.40 -5.51
N ARG A 467 -3.06 -11.04 -5.11
CA ARG A 467 -3.15 -12.51 -5.07
C ARG A 467 -3.01 -13.12 -6.46
N GLU A 468 -3.71 -12.60 -7.46
CA GLU A 468 -3.59 -13.06 -8.85
C GLU A 468 -2.17 -12.88 -9.41
N LEU A 469 -1.50 -11.77 -9.05
CA LEU A 469 -0.11 -11.54 -9.45
C LEU A 469 0.87 -12.51 -8.78
N MET A 470 0.60 -12.93 -7.54
CA MET A 470 1.42 -13.89 -6.81
C MET A 470 1.24 -15.31 -7.35
N THR A 471 -0.02 -15.75 -7.48
CA THR A 471 -0.35 -17.14 -7.81
C THR A 471 -0.42 -17.42 -9.32
N GLY A 472 -0.59 -16.39 -10.14
CA GLY A 472 -0.90 -16.54 -11.57
C GLY A 472 -2.34 -17.02 -11.84
N GLN A 473 -3.17 -17.19 -10.81
CA GLN A 473 -4.53 -17.73 -10.90
C GLN A 473 -5.56 -16.68 -10.57
N GLY A 474 -6.61 -16.55 -11.41
CA GLY A 474 -7.76 -15.72 -11.14
C GLY A 474 -8.55 -16.19 -9.91
N HIS A 475 -9.32 -15.30 -9.33
CA HIS A 475 -10.22 -15.61 -8.21
C HIS A 475 -11.55 -14.85 -8.34
N PRO A 476 -12.62 -15.31 -7.69
CA PRO A 476 -13.88 -14.57 -7.60
C PRO A 476 -13.66 -13.18 -6.98
N HIS A 477 -14.62 -12.28 -7.19
CA HIS A 477 -14.54 -10.97 -6.56
C HIS A 477 -14.44 -11.08 -5.03
N TRP A 478 -13.74 -10.15 -4.37
CA TRP A 478 -13.50 -10.21 -2.92
C TRP A 478 -14.78 -10.32 -2.06
N LEU A 479 -15.91 -9.75 -2.50
CA LEU A 479 -17.21 -9.94 -1.84
C LEU A 479 -17.73 -11.38 -2.00
N GLU A 480 -17.51 -11.99 -3.15
CA GLU A 480 -17.93 -13.38 -3.41
C GLU A 480 -17.10 -14.37 -2.60
N LEU A 481 -15.81 -14.10 -2.43
CA LEU A 481 -14.95 -14.87 -1.52
C LEU A 481 -15.43 -14.81 -0.07
N LEU A 482 -16.02 -13.69 0.36
CA LEU A 482 -16.68 -13.57 1.66
C LEU A 482 -18.08 -14.19 1.72
N GLY A 483 -18.55 -14.82 0.61
CA GLY A 483 -19.83 -15.52 0.54
C GLY A 483 -21.03 -14.64 0.18
N PHE A 484 -20.81 -13.47 -0.43
CA PHE A 484 -21.89 -12.61 -0.90
C PHE A 484 -22.16 -12.83 -2.39
N THR A 485 -23.42 -12.72 -2.77
CA THR A 485 -23.82 -12.63 -4.19
C THR A 485 -23.88 -11.16 -4.56
N ARG A 486 -23.07 -10.74 -5.53
CA ARG A 486 -23.07 -9.35 -5.97
C ARG A 486 -24.29 -9.05 -6.85
N PHE A 487 -24.85 -7.86 -6.66
CA PHE A 487 -25.75 -7.31 -7.65
C PHE A 487 -24.96 -6.95 -8.91
N GLN A 488 -25.37 -7.47 -10.05
CA GLN A 488 -24.85 -7.09 -11.36
C GLN A 488 -26.04 -6.65 -12.22
N GLN A 489 -25.94 -5.51 -12.86
CA GLN A 489 -26.90 -5.11 -13.87
C GLN A 489 -26.77 -6.08 -15.06
N ALA A 490 -27.87 -6.67 -15.47
CA ALA A 490 -27.94 -7.60 -16.62
C ALA A 490 -27.68 -6.86 -17.93
#